data_966d54506b2ff25570fa32b8072e66b3
#
_entry.id   966d54506b2ff25570fa32b8072e66b3
#
_cell.length_a   1.000
_cell.length_b   1.000
_cell.length_c   1.000
_cell.angle_alpha   90.00
_cell.angle_beta   90.00
_cell.angle_gamma   90.00
#
_symmetry.space_group_name_H-M   'P 1'
#
loop_
_entity.id
_entity.type
_entity.pdbx_description
1 polymer ?
#
loop_
_entity_poly.entity_id
_entity_poly.type
_entity_poly.pdbx_seq_one_letter_code
_entity_poly.pdbx_strand_id
1 'polypeptide(L)'
;MKKVFLAILAMFFSLTVFSQIYFWKDGVVFRAYQKSQLDSITFNVSQQMEEVEGALNGVFSVSPVKKVRFSGGNVMYHPYNKEWTFASKQWIVQDILNDNISVPDYNGYLDLFGWSTDATYFGVSTSEDSNDYLGDFVDWGSNFKTGWYTMSKDEWSYLLEGRTNAENLWSCAKVYGVKGMILLPDDFVLPEGKTFTPQALSWDTNEYSQQDWLYMEAAGAVFLPAAYYRFGSETTTDDENFVANYWMSSSEDSESADYIVFRPSNNAEVMLKDA
;
A
#
# COMPACT_ATOMS: atom_id res chain seq x y z
N MET A 1 -31.86 3.67 12.06
CA MET A 1 -31.26 2.46 12.65
C MET A 1 -31.33 1.36 11.61
N LYS A 2 -30.23 1.11 10.88
CA LYS A 2 -30.13 0.00 9.93
C LYS A 2 -29.75 -1.26 10.72
N LYS A 3 -30.65 -2.25 10.72
CA LYS A 3 -30.36 -3.55 11.33
C LYS A 3 -29.36 -4.29 10.46
N VAL A 4 -28.17 -4.52 10.98
CA VAL A 4 -27.17 -5.40 10.35
C VAL A 4 -27.67 -6.83 10.60
N PHE A 5 -28.12 -7.51 9.54
CA PHE A 5 -28.39 -8.94 9.59
C PHE A 5 -27.07 -9.68 9.40
N LEU A 6 -26.54 -10.21 10.49
CA LEU A 6 -25.42 -11.13 10.46
C LEU A 6 -25.96 -12.51 10.10
N ALA A 7 -25.80 -12.92 8.83
CA ALA A 7 -26.11 -14.28 8.41
C ALA A 7 -24.96 -15.20 8.80
N ILE A 8 -25.08 -15.89 9.93
CA ILE A 8 -24.18 -16.98 10.31
C ILE A 8 -24.65 -18.24 9.57
N LEU A 9 -23.98 -18.56 8.47
CA LEU A 9 -24.14 -19.86 7.83
C LEU A 9 -23.09 -20.81 8.43
N ALA A 10 -23.46 -21.47 9.54
CA ALA A 10 -22.71 -22.57 10.09
C ALA A 10 -23.06 -23.84 9.29
N MET A 11 -22.28 -24.12 8.24
CA MET A 11 -22.31 -25.46 7.63
C MET A 11 -21.41 -26.40 8.42
N PHE A 12 -22.01 -27.24 9.23
CA PHE A 12 -21.33 -28.44 9.75
C PHE A 12 -21.28 -29.47 8.64
N PHE A 13 -20.15 -29.56 7.94
CA PHE A 13 -19.79 -30.76 7.20
C PHE A 13 -18.63 -31.45 7.94
N SER A 14 -18.91 -32.66 8.38
CA SER A 14 -17.91 -33.58 8.89
C SER A 14 -16.97 -34.00 7.78
N LEU A 15 -15.70 -34.08 8.13
CA LEU A 15 -14.56 -34.65 7.41
C LEU A 15 -13.74 -33.68 6.56
N THR A 16 -12.58 -33.39 7.16
CA THR A 16 -11.30 -33.00 6.59
C THR A 16 -11.19 -31.61 5.97
N VAL A 17 -10.42 -30.77 6.66
CA VAL A 17 -9.51 -29.79 6.08
C VAL A 17 -10.10 -28.45 5.68
N PHE A 18 -10.76 -27.73 6.59
CA PHE A 18 -10.67 -26.29 6.55
C PHE A 18 -10.10 -25.79 7.88
N SER A 19 -8.79 -25.51 7.88
CA SER A 19 -8.10 -25.02 9.06
C SER A 19 -8.27 -23.52 9.30
N GLN A 20 -8.96 -22.83 8.41
CA GLN A 20 -9.13 -21.38 8.46
C GLN A 20 -10.60 -20.98 8.58
N ILE A 21 -10.83 -19.91 9.35
CA ILE A 21 -12.15 -19.26 9.49
C ILE A 21 -12.09 -17.93 8.78
N TYR A 22 -12.99 -17.73 7.82
CA TYR A 22 -13.09 -16.51 7.03
C TYR A 22 -14.26 -15.67 7.50
N PHE A 23 -14.00 -14.38 7.71
CA PHE A 23 -15.04 -13.39 7.98
C PHE A 23 -15.35 -12.62 6.70
N TRP A 24 -16.61 -12.55 6.34
CA TRP A 24 -17.08 -11.90 5.13
C TRP A 24 -17.89 -10.65 5.48
N LYS A 25 -17.67 -9.57 4.73
CA LYS A 25 -18.50 -8.35 4.76
C LYS A 25 -18.76 -7.92 3.33
N ASP A 26 -20.05 -7.70 3.00
CA ASP A 26 -20.50 -7.26 1.67
C ASP A 26 -19.98 -8.14 0.50
N GLY A 27 -19.89 -9.46 0.73
CA GLY A 27 -19.42 -10.42 -0.26
C GLY A 27 -17.90 -10.53 -0.42
N VAL A 28 -17.12 -9.85 0.42
CA VAL A 28 -15.66 -9.89 0.42
C VAL A 28 -15.15 -10.48 1.74
N VAL A 29 -14.11 -11.31 1.66
CA VAL A 29 -13.39 -11.76 2.86
C VAL A 29 -12.63 -10.56 3.41
N PHE A 30 -12.99 -10.13 4.62
CA PHE A 30 -12.30 -9.02 5.27
C PHE A 30 -11.30 -9.48 6.34
N ARG A 31 -11.39 -10.73 6.79
CA ARG A 31 -10.41 -11.35 7.70
C ARG A 31 -10.44 -12.87 7.63
N ALA A 32 -9.27 -13.49 7.84
CA ALA A 32 -9.11 -14.93 7.93
C ALA A 32 -8.25 -15.29 9.16
N TYR A 33 -8.59 -16.40 9.84
CA TYR A 33 -7.83 -16.94 10.96
C TYR A 33 -7.65 -18.44 10.81
N GLN A 34 -6.52 -18.98 11.22
CA GLN A 34 -6.38 -20.42 11.40
C GLN A 34 -7.17 -20.87 12.64
N LYS A 35 -7.79 -22.03 12.54
CA LYS A 35 -8.56 -22.59 13.65
C LYS A 35 -7.73 -22.73 14.93
N SER A 36 -6.43 -23.04 14.81
CA SER A 36 -5.50 -23.12 15.93
C SER A 36 -5.19 -21.81 16.63
N GLN A 37 -5.56 -20.68 16.04
CA GLN A 37 -5.36 -19.34 16.60
C GLN A 37 -6.58 -18.82 17.34
N LEU A 38 -7.66 -19.61 17.35
CA LEU A 38 -8.94 -19.22 17.96
C LEU A 38 -9.27 -20.16 19.11
N ASP A 39 -9.10 -19.71 20.32
CA ASP A 39 -9.60 -20.40 21.50
C ASP A 39 -11.12 -20.26 21.62
N SER A 40 -11.64 -19.11 21.21
CA SER A 40 -13.09 -18.84 21.18
C SER A 40 -13.40 -17.73 20.18
N ILE A 41 -14.63 -17.73 19.65
CA ILE A 41 -15.19 -16.59 18.92
C ILE A 41 -16.20 -15.95 19.84
N THR A 42 -15.87 -14.78 20.37
CA THR A 42 -16.76 -13.99 21.22
C THR A 42 -17.18 -12.73 20.48
N PHE A 43 -18.48 -12.56 20.27
CA PHE A 43 -19.02 -11.33 19.69
C PHE A 43 -19.27 -10.33 20.82
N ASN A 44 -18.27 -9.47 21.06
CA ASN A 44 -18.41 -8.40 22.06
C ASN A 44 -18.70 -7.09 21.33
N VAL A 45 -19.87 -6.53 21.52
CA VAL A 45 -20.32 -5.28 20.89
C VAL A 45 -19.55 -4.05 21.40
N SER A 46 -18.76 -4.20 22.48
CA SER A 46 -18.09 -3.10 23.16
C SER A 46 -16.66 -2.78 22.73
N GLN A 47 -16.07 -3.57 21.84
CA GLN A 47 -14.80 -3.23 21.16
C GLN A 47 -15.04 -3.10 19.66
N GLN A 48 -15.78 -2.07 19.28
CA GLN A 48 -15.62 -1.53 17.94
C GLN A 48 -14.20 -0.94 17.87
N MET A 49 -13.28 -1.68 17.27
CA MET A 49 -12.13 -1.04 16.66
C MET A 49 -12.73 -0.05 15.65
N GLU A 50 -12.52 1.24 15.86
CA GLU A 50 -12.97 2.25 14.90
C GLU A 50 -12.48 1.83 13.52
N GLU A 51 -13.43 1.55 12.62
CA GLU A 51 -13.13 1.31 11.22
C GLU A 51 -12.59 2.64 10.69
N VAL A 52 -11.28 2.71 10.46
CA VAL A 52 -10.69 3.85 9.76
C VAL A 52 -11.07 3.69 8.30
N GLU A 53 -11.86 4.61 7.79
CA GLU A 53 -12.31 4.62 6.41
C GLU A 53 -11.10 4.57 5.45
N GLY A 54 -11.09 3.61 4.53
CA GLY A 54 -10.02 3.44 3.57
C GLY A 54 -8.80 2.64 4.07
N ALA A 55 -8.75 2.23 5.34
CA ALA A 55 -7.64 1.46 5.88
C ALA A 55 -7.79 -0.04 5.65
N LEU A 56 -6.68 -0.70 5.32
CA LEU A 56 -6.54 -2.15 5.34
C LEU A 56 -6.48 -2.66 6.78
N ASN A 57 -6.76 -3.96 6.96
CA ASN A 57 -6.80 -4.58 8.30
C ASN A 57 -5.42 -4.81 8.92
N GLY A 58 -4.36 -4.92 8.12
CA GLY A 58 -3.00 -5.18 8.58
C GLY A 58 -2.49 -4.09 9.51
N VAL A 59 -1.76 -4.49 10.56
CA VAL A 59 -1.12 -3.59 11.51
C VAL A 59 0.38 -3.78 11.46
N PHE A 60 1.11 -2.69 11.28
CA PHE A 60 2.54 -2.67 11.00
C PHE A 60 3.27 -1.82 12.03
N SER A 61 4.28 -2.39 12.69
CA SER A 61 5.16 -1.62 13.55
C SER A 61 6.12 -0.75 12.73
N VAL A 62 6.11 0.55 12.99
CA VAL A 62 6.98 1.56 12.36
C VAL A 62 7.92 2.23 13.36
N SER A 63 7.84 1.83 14.61
CA SER A 63 8.79 2.12 15.69
C SER A 63 8.54 1.11 16.84
N PRO A 64 9.37 1.08 17.90
CA PRO A 64 9.12 0.24 19.08
C PRO A 64 7.76 0.49 19.75
N VAL A 65 7.15 1.66 19.54
CA VAL A 65 5.92 2.09 20.22
C VAL A 65 4.82 2.56 19.27
N LYS A 66 5.09 2.67 17.97
CA LYS A 66 4.14 3.18 16.99
C LYS A 66 3.77 2.11 15.98
N LYS A 67 2.48 1.99 15.72
CA LYS A 67 1.92 1.10 14.72
C LYS A 67 1.02 1.87 13.76
N VAL A 68 0.97 1.43 12.51
CA VAL A 68 0.17 2.05 11.45
C VAL A 68 -0.66 1.01 10.70
N ARG A 69 -1.59 1.51 9.90
CA ARG A 69 -2.30 0.77 8.86
C ARG A 69 -2.08 1.48 7.52
N PHE A 70 -2.04 0.74 6.46
CA PHE A 70 -1.96 1.29 5.11
C PHE A 70 -3.35 1.51 4.51
N SER A 71 -3.41 2.43 3.55
CA SER A 71 -4.60 2.65 2.71
C SER A 71 -4.87 1.44 1.79
N GLY A 72 -6.10 1.32 1.33
CA GLY A 72 -6.53 0.26 0.40
C GLY A 72 -6.00 0.43 -1.03
N GLY A 73 -5.21 1.45 -1.30
CA GLY A 73 -4.57 1.74 -2.58
C GLY A 73 -3.80 3.05 -2.55
N ASN A 74 -3.10 3.39 -3.62
CA ASN A 74 -2.36 4.63 -3.74
C ASN A 74 -3.25 5.86 -3.60
N VAL A 75 -2.69 6.94 -3.06
CA VAL A 75 -3.34 8.26 -3.06
C VAL A 75 -3.51 8.73 -4.49
N MET A 76 -4.66 9.28 -4.78
CA MET A 76 -5.00 9.86 -6.07
C MET A 76 -5.63 11.24 -5.90
N TYR A 77 -5.41 12.11 -6.86
CA TYR A 77 -6.04 13.41 -6.96
C TYR A 77 -6.74 13.59 -8.30
N HIS A 78 -7.95 14.15 -8.29
CA HIS A 78 -8.72 14.51 -9.48
C HIS A 78 -8.75 16.04 -9.64
N PRO A 79 -7.93 16.64 -10.51
CA PRO A 79 -7.80 18.10 -10.61
C PRO A 79 -9.10 18.83 -10.90
N TYR A 80 -9.88 18.38 -11.87
CA TYR A 80 -11.14 19.00 -12.23
C TYR A 80 -12.16 19.02 -11.08
N ASN A 81 -12.28 17.92 -10.33
CA ASN A 81 -13.18 17.80 -9.19
C ASN A 81 -12.58 18.35 -7.89
N LYS A 82 -11.26 18.59 -7.86
CA LYS A 82 -10.50 18.93 -6.64
C LYS A 82 -10.71 17.90 -5.52
N GLU A 83 -10.67 16.63 -5.87
CA GLU A 83 -10.98 15.52 -4.98
C GLU A 83 -9.75 14.66 -4.74
N TRP A 84 -9.45 14.41 -3.46
CA TRP A 84 -8.47 13.44 -3.02
C TRP A 84 -9.14 12.13 -2.64
N THR A 85 -8.60 11.01 -3.11
CA THR A 85 -9.12 9.67 -2.82
C THR A 85 -8.01 8.64 -2.82
N PHE A 86 -8.35 7.42 -2.44
CA PHE A 86 -7.47 6.26 -2.62
C PHE A 86 -7.92 5.44 -3.83
N ALA A 87 -6.97 4.80 -4.52
CA ALA A 87 -7.28 3.83 -5.55
C ALA A 87 -8.16 2.71 -4.96
N SER A 88 -9.12 2.25 -5.73
CA SER A 88 -10.08 1.25 -5.27
C SER A 88 -9.51 -0.15 -5.10
N LYS A 89 -8.29 -0.37 -5.60
CA LYS A 89 -7.51 -1.60 -5.48
C LYS A 89 -6.03 -1.27 -5.42
N GLN A 90 -5.28 -2.07 -4.66
CA GLN A 90 -3.86 -1.85 -4.44
C GLN A 90 -3.02 -1.96 -5.72
N TRP A 91 -3.46 -2.71 -6.73
CA TRP A 91 -2.74 -2.87 -8.01
C TRP A 91 -3.12 -1.85 -9.07
N ILE A 92 -3.96 -0.87 -8.76
CA ILE A 92 -4.30 0.20 -9.68
C ILE A 92 -3.22 1.27 -9.62
N VAL A 93 -2.66 1.57 -10.79
CA VAL A 93 -1.78 2.69 -11.05
C VAL A 93 -2.46 3.55 -12.10
N GLN A 94 -2.54 4.84 -11.86
CA GLN A 94 -3.09 5.81 -12.80
C GLN A 94 -1.98 6.45 -13.60
N ASP A 95 -2.31 6.93 -14.77
CA ASP A 95 -1.54 7.91 -15.56
C ASP A 95 -0.08 7.60 -15.87
N ILE A 96 0.29 6.31 -15.95
CA ILE A 96 1.65 5.89 -16.36
C ILE A 96 2.08 6.46 -17.72
N LEU A 97 1.12 6.90 -18.55
CA LEU A 97 1.38 7.41 -19.90
C LEU A 97 0.93 8.87 -20.08
N ASN A 98 0.61 9.56 -19.03
CA ASN A 98 0.12 10.93 -19.11
C ASN A 98 1.24 11.92 -18.82
N ASP A 99 1.93 12.32 -19.86
CA ASP A 99 2.83 13.46 -19.81
C ASP A 99 2.05 14.77 -19.71
N ASN A 100 2.66 15.80 -19.14
CA ASN A 100 2.15 17.17 -19.11
C ASN A 100 0.76 17.38 -18.46
N ILE A 101 0.42 16.61 -17.42
CA ILE A 101 -0.88 16.72 -16.74
C ILE A 101 -0.89 17.83 -15.67
N SER A 102 -0.23 18.92 -15.87
CA SER A 102 -0.15 20.03 -14.92
C SER A 102 -1.33 20.99 -14.98
N VAL A 103 -2.40 20.63 -15.67
CA VAL A 103 -3.53 21.53 -15.91
C VAL A 103 -4.64 21.36 -14.87
N PRO A 104 -5.15 22.45 -14.28
CA PRO A 104 -6.17 22.39 -13.22
C PRO A 104 -7.51 21.79 -13.67
N ASP A 105 -7.73 21.68 -14.96
CA ASP A 105 -8.94 21.14 -15.57
C ASP A 105 -8.78 19.72 -16.12
N TYR A 106 -7.66 19.05 -15.83
CA TYR A 106 -7.48 17.64 -16.18
C TYR A 106 -8.59 16.78 -15.56
N ASN A 107 -9.30 16.06 -16.42
CA ASN A 107 -10.46 15.25 -16.02
C ASN A 107 -10.09 13.76 -15.90
N GLY A 108 -9.15 13.48 -15.06
CA GLY A 108 -8.65 12.15 -14.70
C GLY A 108 -8.00 12.18 -13.32
N TYR A 109 -7.47 11.04 -12.90
CA TYR A 109 -6.75 10.94 -11.64
C TYR A 109 -5.24 11.01 -11.85
N LEU A 110 -4.55 11.63 -10.91
CA LEU A 110 -3.10 11.69 -10.78
C LEU A 110 -2.67 10.87 -9.57
N ASP A 111 -1.60 10.10 -9.67
CA ASP A 111 -1.00 9.34 -8.57
C ASP A 111 0.55 9.38 -8.56
N LEU A 112 1.17 10.03 -9.55
CA LEU A 112 2.60 10.27 -9.61
C LEU A 112 2.90 11.73 -9.23
N PHE A 113 2.97 11.98 -7.93
CA PHE A 113 3.24 13.30 -7.38
C PHE A 113 4.74 13.56 -7.28
N GLY A 114 5.14 14.82 -7.48
CA GLY A 114 6.43 15.30 -7.02
C GLY A 114 6.43 15.54 -5.51
N TRP A 115 7.59 15.51 -4.90
CA TRP A 115 7.77 15.92 -3.50
C TRP A 115 7.75 17.44 -3.41
N SER A 116 6.58 18.04 -3.18
CA SER A 116 6.41 19.48 -3.21
C SER A 116 5.23 19.95 -2.37
N THR A 117 5.32 21.19 -1.97
CA THR A 117 4.29 21.95 -1.30
C THR A 117 3.49 22.85 -2.23
N ASP A 118 3.83 22.92 -3.52
CA ASP A 118 3.10 23.78 -4.46
C ASP A 118 1.75 23.17 -4.85
N ALA A 119 0.71 23.63 -4.17
CA ALA A 119 -0.65 23.22 -4.44
C ALA A 119 -1.15 23.62 -5.85
N THR A 120 -0.46 24.52 -6.54
CA THR A 120 -0.85 24.98 -7.89
C THR A 120 -0.72 23.84 -8.90
N TYR A 121 0.30 23.01 -8.75
CA TYR A 121 0.59 21.88 -9.64
C TYR A 121 0.27 20.52 -9.00
N PHE A 122 -0.32 20.50 -7.81
CA PHE A 122 -0.63 19.28 -7.08
C PHE A 122 0.57 18.34 -6.92
N GLY A 123 1.77 18.92 -6.85
CA GLY A 123 3.01 18.15 -6.81
C GLY A 123 3.44 17.56 -8.16
N VAL A 124 2.87 18.00 -9.27
CA VAL A 124 3.29 17.61 -10.62
C VAL A 124 4.10 18.74 -11.24
N SER A 125 5.36 18.49 -11.64
CA SER A 125 6.19 19.47 -12.32
C SER A 125 5.66 19.78 -13.73
N THR A 126 5.79 21.02 -14.14
CA THR A 126 5.55 21.47 -15.52
C THR A 126 6.85 21.63 -16.32
N SER A 127 8.00 21.48 -15.68
CA SER A 127 9.32 21.58 -16.30
C SER A 127 9.72 20.27 -16.95
N GLU A 128 10.33 20.35 -18.13
CA GLU A 128 10.92 19.20 -18.80
C GLU A 128 12.27 18.79 -18.15
N ASP A 129 12.94 19.72 -17.52
CA ASP A 129 14.36 19.57 -17.14
C ASP A 129 14.59 19.41 -15.63
N SER A 130 13.62 19.74 -14.77
CA SER A 130 13.82 19.73 -13.32
C SER A 130 12.53 19.63 -12.54
N ASN A 131 12.67 19.26 -11.29
CA ASN A 131 11.62 19.39 -10.29
C ASN A 131 11.55 20.85 -9.85
N ASP A 132 10.43 21.49 -10.04
CA ASP A 132 10.17 22.87 -9.59
C ASP A 132 9.78 22.92 -8.10
N TYR A 133 10.12 21.88 -7.35
CA TYR A 133 9.65 21.67 -5.99
C TYR A 133 10.62 22.29 -5.00
N LEU A 134 10.25 23.44 -4.53
CA LEU A 134 10.99 24.17 -3.52
C LEU A 134 10.06 24.46 -2.35
N GLY A 135 10.43 24.05 -1.16
CA GLY A 135 9.70 24.39 0.04
C GLY A 135 9.56 23.22 1.04
N ASP A 136 8.82 23.48 2.09
CA ASP A 136 8.55 22.50 3.14
C ASP A 136 7.56 21.45 2.66
N PHE A 137 7.72 20.22 3.10
CA PHE A 137 6.81 19.13 2.77
C PHE A 137 5.42 19.38 3.37
N VAL A 138 4.40 19.35 2.53
CA VAL A 138 2.99 19.31 2.93
C VAL A 138 2.46 17.90 2.75
N ASP A 139 2.12 17.24 3.85
CA ASP A 139 1.66 15.86 3.83
C ASP A 139 0.34 15.73 3.07
N TRP A 140 0.32 14.89 2.04
CA TRP A 140 -0.90 14.57 1.28
C TRP A 140 -1.99 13.95 2.16
N GLY A 141 -1.61 13.27 3.25
CA GLY A 141 -2.52 12.73 4.24
C GLY A 141 -3.42 13.80 4.88
N SER A 142 -2.96 15.05 4.93
CA SER A 142 -3.73 16.19 5.45
C SER A 142 -5.02 16.48 4.67
N ASN A 143 -5.13 15.99 3.44
CA ASN A 143 -6.33 16.13 2.62
C ASN A 143 -7.46 15.16 3.00
N PHE A 144 -7.18 14.20 3.87
CA PHE A 144 -8.13 13.21 4.37
C PHE A 144 -8.54 13.49 5.82
N LYS A 145 -9.77 13.11 6.18
CA LYS A 145 -10.34 13.45 7.51
C LYS A 145 -9.81 12.65 8.69
N THR A 146 -9.06 11.57 8.46
CA THR A 146 -8.83 10.51 9.46
C THR A 146 -7.37 10.29 9.84
N GLY A 147 -6.54 11.35 9.83
CA GLY A 147 -5.16 11.25 10.34
C GLY A 147 -4.22 10.40 9.48
N TRP A 148 -4.46 10.34 8.19
CA TRP A 148 -3.53 9.79 7.23
C TRP A 148 -2.27 10.66 7.16
N TYR A 149 -1.13 10.02 6.91
CA TYR A 149 0.15 10.72 6.78
C TYR A 149 1.12 9.91 5.92
N THR A 150 2.13 10.56 5.38
CA THR A 150 3.24 9.96 4.63
C THR A 150 4.33 9.55 5.61
N MET A 151 4.78 8.30 5.56
CA MET A 151 5.79 7.76 6.47
C MET A 151 7.16 8.43 6.26
N SER A 152 7.90 8.59 7.35
CA SER A 152 9.28 9.09 7.33
C SER A 152 10.29 7.98 6.98
N LYS A 153 11.54 8.35 6.68
CA LYS A 153 12.67 7.43 6.46
C LYS A 153 12.88 6.49 7.65
N ASP A 154 12.82 7.01 8.87
CA ASP A 154 12.97 6.19 10.08
C ASP A 154 11.86 5.16 10.24
N GLU A 155 10.62 5.52 9.90
CA GLU A 155 9.48 4.61 9.96
C GLU A 155 9.58 3.50 8.90
N TRP A 156 10.03 3.82 7.70
CA TRP A 156 10.32 2.84 6.67
C TRP A 156 11.49 1.93 7.05
N SER A 157 12.59 2.48 7.56
CA SER A 157 13.71 1.69 8.08
C SER A 157 13.27 0.70 9.15
N TYR A 158 12.49 1.17 10.12
CA TYR A 158 11.99 0.29 11.17
C TYR A 158 11.06 -0.79 10.63
N LEU A 159 10.17 -0.45 9.71
CA LEU A 159 9.25 -1.39 9.07
C LEU A 159 9.98 -2.51 8.32
N LEU A 160 11.06 -2.19 7.62
CA LEU A 160 11.77 -3.12 6.75
C LEU A 160 12.88 -3.90 7.44
N GLU A 161 13.47 -3.32 8.51
CA GLU A 161 14.68 -3.86 9.14
C GLU A 161 14.57 -3.95 10.68
N GLY A 162 13.85 -3.03 11.32
CA GLY A 162 13.87 -2.87 12.78
C GLY A 162 12.82 -3.66 13.54
N ARG A 163 11.69 -3.98 12.94
CA ARG A 163 10.62 -4.75 13.59
C ARG A 163 11.00 -6.24 13.68
N THR A 164 10.36 -6.95 14.61
CA THR A 164 10.59 -8.39 14.78
C THR A 164 10.30 -9.14 13.49
N ASN A 165 11.24 -9.98 13.06
CA ASN A 165 11.13 -10.84 11.87
C ASN A 165 10.99 -10.05 10.55
N ALA A 166 11.50 -8.81 10.50
CA ALA A 166 11.34 -7.87 9.39
C ALA A 166 11.74 -8.49 8.04
N GLU A 167 12.85 -9.24 7.99
CA GLU A 167 13.38 -9.87 6.79
C GLU A 167 12.43 -10.90 6.14
N ASN A 168 11.47 -11.42 6.90
CA ASN A 168 10.48 -12.38 6.40
C ASN A 168 9.13 -11.74 6.09
N LEU A 169 9.01 -10.42 6.23
CA LEU A 169 7.73 -9.71 6.14
C LEU A 169 7.60 -8.79 4.92
N TRP A 170 8.48 -8.92 3.94
CA TRP A 170 8.37 -8.21 2.66
C TRP A 170 8.99 -9.00 1.50
N SER A 171 8.56 -8.71 0.29
CA SER A 171 9.11 -9.33 -0.92
C SER A 171 8.66 -8.61 -2.19
N CYS A 172 9.42 -8.76 -3.26
CA CYS A 172 8.95 -8.46 -4.61
C CYS A 172 7.89 -9.48 -5.04
N ALA A 173 6.91 -9.02 -5.81
CA ALA A 173 5.79 -9.85 -6.26
C ALA A 173 5.12 -9.31 -7.53
N LYS A 174 4.22 -10.14 -8.09
CA LYS A 174 3.18 -9.72 -9.03
C LYS A 174 1.81 -9.95 -8.44
N VAL A 175 0.96 -8.95 -8.50
CA VAL A 175 -0.45 -9.05 -8.15
C VAL A 175 -1.29 -8.68 -9.37
N TYR A 176 -2.07 -9.63 -9.86
CA TYR A 176 -2.89 -9.46 -11.06
C TYR A 176 -2.08 -8.94 -12.27
N GLY A 177 -0.84 -9.44 -12.41
CA GLY A 177 0.10 -9.06 -13.46
C GLY A 177 0.89 -7.76 -13.20
N VAL A 178 0.51 -6.97 -12.20
CA VAL A 178 1.22 -5.74 -11.82
C VAL A 178 2.39 -6.10 -10.91
N LYS A 179 3.59 -5.63 -11.24
CA LYS A 179 4.81 -5.77 -10.43
C LYS A 179 4.76 -4.83 -9.23
N GLY A 180 5.34 -5.23 -8.11
CA GLY A 180 5.34 -4.41 -6.90
C GLY A 180 5.97 -5.10 -5.69
N MET A 181 5.87 -4.47 -4.55
CA MET A 181 6.31 -5.02 -3.27
C MET A 181 5.13 -5.44 -2.41
N ILE A 182 5.22 -6.60 -1.78
CA ILE A 182 4.32 -7.02 -0.71
C ILE A 182 4.95 -6.67 0.62
N LEU A 183 4.12 -6.09 1.50
CA LEU A 183 4.40 -5.94 2.93
C LEU A 183 3.40 -6.79 3.71
N LEU A 184 3.91 -7.55 4.68
CA LEU A 184 3.09 -8.37 5.57
C LEU A 184 3.03 -7.72 6.95
N PRO A 185 1.86 -7.73 7.63
CA PRO A 185 1.72 -7.16 8.97
C PRO A 185 2.49 -7.97 10.02
N ASP A 186 2.62 -7.42 11.22
CA ASP A 186 3.41 -8.02 12.30
C ASP A 186 2.90 -9.42 12.70
N ASP A 187 1.59 -9.61 12.66
CA ASP A 187 0.90 -10.86 13.04
C ASP A 187 0.40 -11.65 11.82
N PHE A 188 1.09 -11.52 10.68
CA PHE A 188 0.67 -12.18 9.45
C PHE A 188 0.61 -13.70 9.59
N VAL A 189 -0.49 -14.25 9.14
CA VAL A 189 -0.67 -15.68 8.97
C VAL A 189 -0.97 -15.97 7.51
N LEU A 190 -0.10 -16.75 6.89
CA LEU A 190 -0.24 -17.09 5.49
C LEU A 190 -1.55 -17.87 5.26
N PRO A 191 -2.42 -17.42 4.37
CA PRO A 191 -3.65 -18.11 4.05
C PRO A 191 -3.40 -19.51 3.51
N GLU A 192 -4.29 -20.45 3.85
CA GLU A 192 -4.16 -21.85 3.42
C GLU A 192 -4.08 -21.97 1.90
N GLY A 193 -3.15 -22.79 1.44
CA GLY A 193 -2.91 -23.02 0.01
C GLY A 193 -2.22 -21.87 -0.72
N LYS A 194 -1.79 -20.83 0.00
CA LYS A 194 -0.96 -19.76 -0.57
C LYS A 194 0.50 -19.99 -0.21
N THR A 195 1.37 -19.40 -1.01
CA THR A 195 2.82 -19.40 -0.81
C THR A 195 3.32 -17.97 -0.71
N PHE A 196 4.39 -17.75 0.02
CA PHE A 196 5.12 -16.51 0.09
C PHE A 196 6.59 -16.82 0.30
N THR A 197 7.43 -16.26 -0.55
CA THR A 197 8.89 -16.32 -0.45
C THR A 197 9.38 -14.93 -0.08
N PRO A 198 9.92 -14.72 1.12
CA PRO A 198 10.44 -13.42 1.51
C PRO A 198 11.68 -13.07 0.69
N GLN A 199 11.92 -11.77 0.51
CA GLN A 199 13.10 -11.22 -0.17
C GLN A 199 13.37 -11.86 -1.54
N ALA A 200 12.32 -12.14 -2.32
CA ALA A 200 12.46 -12.78 -3.61
C ALA A 200 13.25 -11.91 -4.60
N LEU A 201 14.11 -12.57 -5.39
CA LEU A 201 14.97 -11.93 -6.38
C LEU A 201 14.30 -11.75 -7.74
N SER A 202 13.04 -12.11 -7.87
CA SER A 202 12.25 -11.99 -9.10
C SER A 202 10.81 -11.64 -8.77
N TRP A 203 10.21 -10.82 -9.62
CA TRP A 203 8.78 -10.52 -9.58
C TRP A 203 7.90 -11.76 -9.72
N ASP A 204 8.40 -12.78 -10.43
CA ASP A 204 7.65 -14.00 -10.75
C ASP A 204 7.65 -15.04 -9.61
N THR A 205 8.46 -14.82 -8.56
CA THR A 205 8.55 -15.76 -7.44
C THR A 205 7.28 -15.75 -6.58
N ASN A 206 6.71 -14.57 -6.37
CA ASN A 206 5.46 -14.40 -5.66
C ASN A 206 4.42 -13.84 -6.64
N GLU A 207 3.66 -14.72 -7.28
CA GLU A 207 2.65 -14.32 -8.25
C GLU A 207 1.26 -14.69 -7.73
N TYR A 208 0.37 -13.69 -7.69
CA TYR A 208 -0.98 -13.84 -7.18
C TYR A 208 -2.00 -13.42 -8.24
N SER A 209 -2.97 -14.29 -8.50
CA SER A 209 -4.17 -13.90 -9.20
C SER A 209 -4.96 -12.88 -8.38
N GLN A 210 -5.93 -12.20 -9.00
CA GLN A 210 -6.84 -11.32 -8.28
C GLN A 210 -7.52 -12.04 -7.09
N GLN A 211 -7.94 -13.29 -7.29
CA GLN A 211 -8.59 -14.08 -6.24
C GLN A 211 -7.61 -14.46 -5.12
N ASP A 212 -6.38 -14.83 -5.46
CA ASP A 212 -5.36 -15.17 -4.45
C ASP A 212 -4.99 -13.95 -3.62
N TRP A 213 -4.90 -12.77 -4.28
CA TRP A 213 -4.61 -11.55 -3.58
C TRP A 213 -5.68 -11.16 -2.57
N LEU A 214 -6.95 -11.39 -2.86
CA LEU A 214 -8.03 -11.13 -1.91
C LEU A 214 -7.84 -11.91 -0.59
N TYR A 215 -7.29 -13.12 -0.63
CA TYR A 215 -6.97 -13.86 0.60
C TYR A 215 -5.78 -13.26 1.35
N MET A 216 -4.74 -12.84 0.63
CA MET A 216 -3.57 -12.18 1.20
C MET A 216 -3.95 -10.83 1.84
N GLU A 217 -4.72 -10.01 1.13
CA GLU A 217 -5.23 -8.72 1.62
C GLU A 217 -6.14 -8.90 2.84
N ALA A 218 -7.02 -9.90 2.83
CA ALA A 218 -7.87 -10.21 3.98
C ALA A 218 -7.07 -10.63 5.21
N ALA A 219 -5.91 -11.27 5.02
CA ALA A 219 -4.94 -11.57 6.08
C ALA A 219 -4.10 -10.34 6.48
N GLY A 220 -4.31 -9.19 5.86
CA GLY A 220 -3.68 -7.93 6.19
C GLY A 220 -2.47 -7.54 5.32
N ALA A 221 -2.15 -8.32 4.27
CA ALA A 221 -1.05 -7.97 3.37
C ALA A 221 -1.33 -6.67 2.61
N VAL A 222 -0.27 -5.91 2.36
CA VAL A 222 -0.27 -4.69 1.57
C VAL A 222 0.53 -4.92 0.30
N PHE A 223 0.04 -4.40 -0.82
CA PHE A 223 0.77 -4.39 -2.09
C PHE A 223 1.02 -2.95 -2.53
N LEU A 224 2.27 -2.65 -2.78
CA LEU A 224 2.75 -1.38 -3.30
C LEU A 224 3.14 -1.59 -4.77
N PRO A 225 2.32 -1.18 -5.73
CA PRO A 225 2.62 -1.38 -7.14
C PRO A 225 3.86 -0.60 -7.58
N ALA A 226 4.64 -1.17 -8.50
CA ALA A 226 5.71 -0.49 -9.19
C ALA A 226 5.10 0.47 -10.22
N ALA A 227 4.83 1.68 -9.76
CA ALA A 227 4.04 2.67 -10.49
C ALA A 227 4.88 3.55 -11.41
N TYR A 228 6.16 3.20 -11.68
CA TYR A 228 7.10 4.06 -12.38
C TYR A 228 7.41 5.36 -11.61
N TYR A 229 7.88 6.38 -12.29
CA TYR A 229 8.07 7.69 -11.71
C TYR A 229 7.90 8.79 -12.74
N ARG A 230 7.61 9.98 -12.26
CA ARG A 230 7.57 11.19 -13.07
C ARG A 230 8.88 11.92 -12.91
N PHE A 231 9.44 12.40 -14.02
CA PHE A 231 10.57 13.30 -14.07
C PHE A 231 10.14 14.57 -14.81
N GLY A 232 10.07 15.65 -14.09
CA GLY A 232 9.48 16.87 -14.64
C GLY A 232 8.04 16.65 -15.11
N SER A 233 7.78 16.99 -16.36
CA SER A 233 6.48 16.80 -17.03
C SER A 233 6.28 15.42 -17.66
N GLU A 234 7.32 14.59 -17.69
CA GLU A 234 7.30 13.29 -18.36
C GLU A 234 7.17 12.14 -17.36
N THR A 235 6.48 11.08 -17.78
CA THR A 235 6.44 9.80 -17.06
C THR A 235 7.41 8.82 -17.70
N THR A 236 8.21 8.12 -16.90
CA THR A 236 9.10 7.08 -17.40
C THR A 236 8.44 5.72 -17.34
N THR A 237 8.55 5.00 -18.47
CA THR A 237 8.07 3.62 -18.62
C THR A 237 9.23 2.67 -18.93
N ASP A 238 10.39 2.87 -18.30
CA ASP A 238 11.56 2.02 -18.52
C ASP A 238 11.29 0.59 -18.04
N ASP A 239 10.93 -0.28 -18.99
CA ASP A 239 10.62 -1.68 -18.75
C ASP A 239 11.81 -2.50 -18.24
N GLU A 240 13.04 -2.06 -18.44
CA GLU A 240 14.24 -2.77 -17.99
C GLU A 240 14.52 -2.52 -16.51
N ASN A 241 14.07 -1.39 -15.99
CA ASN A 241 14.32 -0.97 -14.62
C ASN A 241 13.02 -0.76 -13.81
N PHE A 242 12.08 -1.68 -13.93
CA PHE A 242 10.88 -1.63 -13.08
C PHE A 242 11.25 -1.35 -11.63
N VAL A 243 11.00 -0.13 -11.20
CA VAL A 243 11.20 0.30 -9.83
C VAL A 243 9.89 0.88 -9.31
N ALA A 244 9.63 0.68 -8.06
CA ALA A 244 8.61 1.43 -7.39
C ALA A 244 9.30 2.48 -6.53
N ASN A 245 8.86 3.71 -6.68
CA ASN A 245 9.32 4.83 -5.90
C ASN A 245 8.16 5.37 -5.08
N TYR A 246 8.34 5.45 -3.77
CA TYR A 246 7.37 6.06 -2.88
C TYR A 246 8.05 7.14 -2.06
N TRP A 247 7.48 8.34 -2.10
CA TRP A 247 7.98 9.46 -1.31
C TRP A 247 7.87 9.20 0.19
N MET A 248 8.83 9.74 0.92
CA MET A 248 8.81 9.84 2.38
C MET A 248 8.54 11.29 2.79
N SER A 249 8.13 11.48 4.03
CA SER A 249 7.89 12.82 4.58
C SER A 249 9.16 13.51 5.06
N SER A 250 10.30 12.85 4.99
CA SER A 250 11.59 13.36 5.42
C SER A 250 12.44 13.85 4.25
N SER A 251 13.38 14.74 4.56
CA SER A 251 14.46 15.19 3.69
C SER A 251 15.70 15.40 4.54
N GLU A 252 16.89 15.25 3.97
CA GLU A 252 18.14 15.54 4.66
C GLU A 252 18.45 17.04 4.68
N ASP A 253 18.02 17.77 3.66
CA ASP A 253 18.21 19.21 3.52
C ASP A 253 17.09 19.86 2.70
N SER A 254 17.24 21.13 2.34
CA SER A 254 16.24 21.89 1.57
C SER A 254 16.28 21.62 0.05
N GLU A 255 17.20 20.79 -0.42
CA GLU A 255 17.42 20.50 -1.85
C GLU A 255 17.20 19.03 -2.18
N SER A 256 16.91 18.20 -1.18
CA SER A 256 16.69 16.77 -1.34
C SER A 256 15.37 16.30 -0.73
N ALA A 257 14.90 15.14 -1.14
CA ALA A 257 13.74 14.46 -0.57
C ALA A 257 14.01 12.97 -0.44
N ASP A 258 13.58 12.36 0.65
CA ASP A 258 13.75 10.93 0.84
C ASP A 258 12.66 10.15 0.07
N TYR A 259 13.03 9.02 -0.51
CA TYR A 259 12.11 8.09 -1.12
C TYR A 259 12.57 6.65 -0.96
N ILE A 260 11.62 5.71 -0.93
CA ILE A 260 11.91 4.28 -0.96
C ILE A 260 11.90 3.80 -2.41
N VAL A 261 12.92 3.04 -2.78
CA VAL A 261 13.00 2.31 -4.05
C VAL A 261 13.03 0.82 -3.75
N PHE A 262 12.24 0.05 -4.46
CA PHE A 262 12.38 -1.40 -4.44
C PHE A 262 12.39 -1.97 -5.86
N ARG A 263 13.27 -2.94 -6.06
CA ARG A 263 13.44 -3.66 -7.32
C ARG A 263 13.96 -5.07 -7.04
N PRO A 264 13.59 -6.06 -7.85
CA PRO A 264 14.31 -7.31 -7.87
C PRO A 264 15.66 -7.05 -8.52
N SER A 265 16.72 -7.37 -7.81
CA SER A 265 18.07 -7.37 -8.34
C SER A 265 18.76 -8.65 -7.88
N ASN A 266 20.03 -8.87 -8.28
CA ASN A 266 20.82 -10.00 -7.79
C ASN A 266 20.90 -10.08 -6.24
N ASN A 267 20.49 -9.01 -5.56
CA ASN A 267 20.15 -8.97 -4.15
C ASN A 267 18.88 -8.14 -4.08
N ALA A 268 17.73 -8.73 -3.73
CA ALA A 268 16.50 -7.95 -3.60
C ALA A 268 16.81 -6.69 -2.77
N GLU A 269 16.80 -5.54 -3.43
CA GLU A 269 17.21 -4.28 -2.80
C GLU A 269 15.97 -3.45 -2.54
N VAL A 270 15.79 -3.13 -1.27
CA VAL A 270 15.01 -1.99 -0.84
C VAL A 270 16.01 -0.93 -0.41
N MET A 271 15.98 0.19 -1.06
CA MET A 271 16.88 1.30 -0.75
C MET A 271 16.07 2.50 -0.28
N LEU A 272 16.52 3.09 0.81
CA LEU A 272 16.08 4.41 1.25
C LEU A 272 17.06 5.41 0.63
N LYS A 273 16.60 6.25 -0.27
CA LYS A 273 17.43 7.17 -1.04
C LYS A 273 17.05 8.61 -0.77
N ASP A 274 18.03 9.48 -0.98
CA ASP A 274 17.84 10.92 -1.10
C ASP A 274 17.77 11.26 -2.60
N ALA A 275 16.80 12.11 -3.01
CA ALA A 275 16.62 12.56 -4.40
C ALA A 275 17.15 13.98 -4.58
#